data_7580cfc5f9e66776452009dba7c78a0b
#
_entry.id   7580cfc5f9e66776452009dba7c78a0b
#
_cell.length_a   1.000
_cell.length_b   1.000
_cell.length_c   1.000
_cell.angle_alpha   90.00
_cell.angle_beta   90.00
_cell.angle_gamma   90.00
#
_symmetry.space_group_name_H-M   'P 1'
#
loop_
_entity.id
_entity.type
_entity.pdbx_description
1 polymer ?
#
loop_
_entity_poly.entity_id
_entity_poly.type
_entity_poly.pdbx_seq_one_letter_code
_entity_poly.pdbx_strand_id
1 'polypeptide(L)'
;AREIVKDSNISVRFDIPGIEPRTLIFDHGTARSEAPGPSKPDLRLGFGCPAHFNAMVAGKGIPVPLWGVHRMGFLLGPFTKLTDRLSYILQTPEGAALTAEEEDLKTFLTANVAFAALCEVANIDPVGQKLAHGMRDGALIVEVPSEGIKLACQVKDHKLTFSPDGSHTDPNAWMTFDSKETFRAVLDGAVDTYALIGQDKLVMSGVILNIDAANKMLGRVSRYLA
;
A
#
# COMPACT_ATOMS: atom_id res chain seq x y z
N ALA A 1 -4.78 -8.18 -13.39
CA ALA A 1 -4.46 -6.74 -13.50
C ALA A 1 -3.73 -6.41 -14.82
N ARG A 2 -2.60 -7.07 -15.12
CA ARG A 2 -1.81 -6.82 -16.35
C ARG A 2 -2.65 -6.89 -17.63
N GLU A 3 -3.50 -7.89 -17.77
CA GLU A 3 -4.39 -8.07 -18.92
C GLU A 3 -5.39 -6.91 -19.11
N ILE A 4 -5.86 -6.30 -18.01
CA ILE A 4 -6.83 -5.20 -18.07
C ILE A 4 -6.21 -3.93 -18.66
N VAL A 5 -4.93 -3.69 -18.41
CA VAL A 5 -4.21 -2.48 -18.83
C VAL A 5 -3.09 -2.76 -19.85
N LYS A 6 -3.09 -3.95 -20.49
CA LYS A 6 -2.03 -4.36 -21.41
C LYS A 6 -1.86 -3.45 -22.63
N ASP A 7 -2.96 -2.90 -23.12
CA ASP A 7 -2.98 -2.01 -24.28
C ASP A 7 -2.98 -0.52 -23.86
N SER A 8 -2.77 -0.24 -22.58
CA SER A 8 -2.81 1.12 -22.05
C SER A 8 -1.40 1.72 -22.01
N ASN A 9 -1.29 2.90 -22.60
CA ASN A 9 -0.12 3.78 -22.47
C ASN A 9 -0.66 5.16 -22.17
N ILE A 10 -0.75 5.48 -20.86
CA ILE A 10 -1.40 6.70 -20.38
C ILE A 10 -0.90 7.10 -18.99
N SER A 11 -0.78 8.39 -18.79
CA SER A 11 -0.48 9.02 -17.49
C SER A 11 -1.70 9.76 -16.95
N VAL A 12 -2.10 9.45 -15.71
CA VAL A 12 -3.25 10.05 -15.02
C VAL A 12 -2.76 10.76 -13.77
N ARG A 13 -2.88 12.08 -13.76
CA ARG A 13 -2.49 12.93 -12.63
C ARG A 13 -3.69 13.30 -11.77
N PHE A 14 -3.50 13.22 -10.46
CA PHE A 14 -4.47 13.58 -9.43
C PHE A 14 -4.00 14.85 -8.73
N ASP A 15 -4.79 15.93 -8.86
CA ASP A 15 -4.52 17.20 -8.20
C ASP A 15 -5.52 17.41 -7.06
N ILE A 16 -5.04 17.29 -5.83
CA ILE A 16 -5.82 17.44 -4.61
C ILE A 16 -5.26 18.64 -3.84
N PRO A 17 -6.10 19.65 -3.49
CA PRO A 17 -5.63 20.81 -2.75
C PRO A 17 -4.92 20.46 -1.44
N GLY A 18 -3.73 21.02 -1.22
CA GLY A 18 -2.94 20.78 -0.02
C GLY A 18 -2.16 19.46 0.00
N ILE A 19 -2.24 18.66 -1.07
CA ILE A 19 -1.50 17.40 -1.21
C ILE A 19 -0.61 17.48 -2.45
N GLU A 20 0.62 16.95 -2.34
CA GLU A 20 1.51 16.86 -3.49
C GLU A 20 0.85 16.02 -4.62
N PRO A 21 0.79 16.54 -5.85
CA PRO A 21 0.17 15.81 -6.96
C PRO A 21 0.85 14.47 -7.21
N ARG A 22 0.03 13.45 -7.47
CA ARG A 22 0.48 12.11 -7.82
C ARG A 22 0.04 11.74 -9.23
N THR A 23 0.92 11.09 -9.97
CA THR A 23 0.63 10.62 -11.33
C THR A 23 0.79 9.11 -11.39
N LEU A 24 -0.27 8.42 -11.79
CA LEU A 24 -0.23 7.01 -12.15
C LEU A 24 0.11 6.89 -13.63
N ILE A 25 1.13 6.13 -13.95
CA ILE A 25 1.59 5.88 -15.32
C ILE A 25 1.36 4.41 -15.63
N PHE A 26 0.55 4.18 -16.65
CA PHE A 26 0.28 2.85 -17.19
C PHE A 26 1.06 2.69 -18.49
N ASP A 27 1.83 1.63 -18.57
CA ASP A 27 2.66 1.32 -19.73
C ASP A 27 2.58 -0.18 -20.04
N HIS A 28 1.77 -0.54 -21.03
CA HIS A 28 1.62 -1.88 -21.59
C HIS A 28 1.55 -2.99 -20.53
N GLY A 29 0.62 -2.86 -19.59
CA GLY A 29 0.39 -3.86 -18.53
C GLY A 29 1.20 -3.64 -17.25
N THR A 30 2.05 -2.62 -17.21
CA THR A 30 2.72 -2.16 -15.97
C THR A 30 2.06 -0.89 -15.43
N ALA A 31 2.18 -0.66 -14.15
CA ALA A 31 1.73 0.58 -13.52
C ALA A 31 2.76 1.05 -12.50
N ARG A 32 3.01 2.36 -12.46
CA ARG A 32 3.87 3.00 -11.46
C ARG A 32 3.28 4.33 -11.03
N SER A 33 3.66 4.78 -9.85
CA SER A 33 3.27 6.08 -9.30
C SER A 33 4.49 6.99 -9.21
N GLU A 34 4.34 8.24 -9.63
CA GLU A 34 5.36 9.27 -9.53
C GLU A 34 4.81 10.54 -8.88
N ALA A 35 5.64 11.25 -8.13
CA ALA A 35 5.30 12.53 -7.51
C ALA A 35 6.34 13.59 -7.91
N PRO A 36 5.95 14.66 -8.60
CA PRO A 36 4.63 14.94 -9.18
C PRO A 36 4.37 14.20 -10.49
N GLY A 37 5.37 13.48 -11.08
CA GLY A 37 5.31 12.83 -12.37
C GLY A 37 5.53 13.78 -13.55
N PRO A 38 5.19 13.37 -14.78
CA PRO A 38 5.44 14.14 -15.99
C PRO A 38 4.72 15.49 -15.97
N SER A 39 5.38 16.52 -16.52
CA SER A 39 4.85 17.88 -16.58
C SER A 39 3.58 18.02 -17.43
N LYS A 40 3.41 17.12 -18.42
CA LYS A 40 2.24 17.04 -19.30
C LYS A 40 1.63 15.64 -19.23
N PRO A 41 0.77 15.36 -18.23
CA PRO A 41 0.05 14.10 -18.16
C PRO A 41 -1.01 14.02 -19.28
N ASP A 42 -1.34 12.79 -19.71
CA ASP A 42 -2.38 12.56 -20.72
C ASP A 42 -3.78 12.92 -20.20
N LEU A 43 -4.02 12.65 -18.92
CA LEU A 43 -5.25 12.98 -18.21
C LEU A 43 -4.93 13.64 -16.89
N ARG A 44 -5.63 14.74 -16.58
CA ARG A 44 -5.50 15.45 -15.31
C ARG A 44 -6.84 15.57 -14.62
N LEU A 45 -6.92 15.05 -13.40
CA LEU A 45 -8.12 15.01 -12.58
C LEU A 45 -7.97 15.94 -11.38
N GLY A 46 -8.91 16.86 -11.24
CA GLY A 46 -8.95 17.79 -10.11
C GLY A 46 -10.00 17.42 -9.09
N PHE A 47 -9.73 17.77 -7.85
CA PHE A 47 -10.62 17.57 -6.70
C PHE A 47 -10.77 18.88 -5.93
N GLY A 48 -11.96 19.16 -5.42
CA GLY A 48 -12.21 20.38 -4.65
C GLY A 48 -11.55 20.37 -3.26
N CYS A 49 -11.36 19.19 -2.67
CA CYS A 49 -10.73 18.97 -1.38
C CYS A 49 -10.39 17.47 -1.20
N PRO A 50 -9.60 17.07 -0.18
CA PRO A 50 -9.30 15.66 0.11
C PRO A 50 -10.56 14.80 0.31
N ALA A 51 -11.61 15.32 0.95
CA ALA A 51 -12.86 14.59 1.14
C ALA A 51 -13.55 14.24 -0.20
N HIS A 52 -13.43 15.09 -1.23
CA HIS A 52 -13.92 14.80 -2.57
C HIS A 52 -13.15 13.62 -3.21
N PHE A 53 -11.83 13.56 -3.02
CA PHE A 53 -11.02 12.42 -3.46
C PHE A 53 -11.45 11.13 -2.75
N ASN A 54 -11.63 11.16 -1.43
CA ASN A 54 -12.09 10.01 -0.66
C ASN A 54 -13.49 9.54 -1.11
N ALA A 55 -14.40 10.48 -1.40
CA ALA A 55 -15.72 10.16 -1.94
C ALA A 55 -15.62 9.45 -3.31
N MET A 56 -14.68 9.86 -4.18
CA MET A 56 -14.43 9.18 -5.45
C MET A 56 -13.92 7.75 -5.23
N VAL A 57 -12.95 7.56 -4.32
CA VAL A 57 -12.43 6.23 -3.99
C VAL A 57 -13.53 5.32 -3.43
N ALA A 58 -14.46 5.87 -2.65
CA ALA A 58 -15.63 5.16 -2.12
C ALA A 58 -16.76 4.97 -3.17
N GLY A 59 -16.55 5.31 -4.44
CA GLY A 59 -17.55 5.20 -5.50
C GLY A 59 -18.71 6.22 -5.43
N LYS A 60 -18.60 7.26 -4.57
CA LYS A 60 -19.63 8.27 -4.31
C LYS A 60 -19.31 9.64 -4.89
N GLY A 61 -18.17 9.80 -5.54
CA GLY A 61 -17.70 11.05 -6.11
C GLY A 61 -17.22 10.90 -7.55
N ILE A 62 -17.25 11.99 -8.32
CA ILE A 62 -16.74 12.03 -9.69
C ILE A 62 -15.62 13.08 -9.75
N PRO A 63 -14.42 12.76 -10.24
CA PRO A 63 -13.34 13.74 -10.39
C PRO A 63 -13.67 14.75 -11.48
N VAL A 64 -13.15 15.96 -11.36
CA VAL A 64 -13.29 17.00 -12.39
C VAL A 64 -12.13 16.83 -13.39
N PRO A 65 -12.41 16.51 -14.67
CA PRO A 65 -11.36 16.44 -15.68
C PRO A 65 -10.87 17.87 -16.01
N LEU A 66 -9.64 18.17 -15.63
CA LEU A 66 -9.00 19.47 -15.90
C LEU A 66 -8.32 19.50 -17.27
N TRP A 67 -7.87 18.33 -17.74
CA TRP A 67 -7.18 18.18 -19.01
C TRP A 67 -7.35 16.74 -19.53
N GLY A 68 -7.28 16.55 -20.85
CA GLY A 68 -7.25 15.22 -21.46
C GLY A 68 -8.64 14.55 -21.54
N VAL A 69 -9.74 15.32 -21.65
CA VAL A 69 -11.12 14.78 -21.68
C VAL A 69 -11.31 13.69 -22.73
N HIS A 70 -10.58 13.76 -23.87
CA HIS A 70 -10.61 12.73 -24.92
C HIS A 70 -10.04 11.36 -24.46
N ARG A 71 -9.32 11.33 -23.33
CA ARG A 71 -8.77 10.10 -22.69
C ARG A 71 -9.69 9.52 -21.61
N MET A 72 -10.85 10.14 -21.36
CA MET A 72 -11.83 9.66 -20.34
C MET A 72 -12.29 8.21 -20.59
N GLY A 73 -12.24 7.73 -21.85
CA GLY A 73 -12.53 6.32 -22.16
C GLY A 73 -11.64 5.33 -21.39
N PHE A 74 -10.39 5.68 -21.11
CA PHE A 74 -9.53 4.87 -20.25
C PHE A 74 -10.04 4.82 -18.81
N LEU A 75 -10.44 5.97 -18.25
CA LEU A 75 -10.94 6.05 -16.88
C LEU A 75 -12.22 5.24 -16.69
N LEU A 76 -13.17 5.40 -17.65
CA LEU A 76 -14.48 4.73 -17.61
C LEU A 76 -14.43 3.25 -18.03
N GLY A 77 -13.33 2.79 -18.59
CA GLY A 77 -13.16 1.42 -19.06
C GLY A 77 -12.06 0.67 -18.32
N PRO A 78 -10.83 0.64 -18.82
CA PRO A 78 -9.76 -0.16 -18.21
C PRO A 78 -9.47 0.19 -16.75
N PHE A 79 -9.46 1.48 -16.40
CA PHE A 79 -9.19 1.92 -15.03
C PHE A 79 -10.28 1.47 -14.04
N THR A 80 -11.56 1.66 -14.40
CA THR A 80 -12.68 1.19 -13.56
C THR A 80 -12.63 -0.32 -13.38
N LYS A 81 -12.41 -1.09 -14.46
CA LYS A 81 -12.27 -2.56 -14.36
C LYS A 81 -11.11 -2.99 -13.45
N LEU A 82 -10.00 -2.24 -13.49
CA LEU A 82 -8.85 -2.50 -12.62
C LEU A 82 -9.20 -2.23 -11.16
N THR A 83 -9.82 -1.08 -10.86
CA THR A 83 -10.22 -0.71 -9.49
C THR A 83 -11.29 -1.63 -8.93
N ASP A 84 -12.29 -2.02 -9.72
CA ASP A 84 -13.32 -2.98 -9.33
C ASP A 84 -12.70 -4.35 -8.98
N ARG A 85 -11.74 -4.81 -9.79
CA ARG A 85 -11.02 -6.07 -9.51
C ARG A 85 -10.19 -5.99 -8.24
N LEU A 86 -9.50 -4.88 -8.00
CA LEU A 86 -8.72 -4.66 -6.78
C LEU A 86 -9.64 -4.59 -5.55
N SER A 87 -10.74 -3.86 -5.65
CA SER A 87 -11.74 -3.77 -4.58
C SER A 87 -12.36 -5.14 -4.26
N TYR A 88 -12.70 -5.92 -5.27
CA TYR A 88 -13.24 -7.28 -5.08
C TYR A 88 -12.28 -8.18 -4.30
N ILE A 89 -10.98 -8.12 -4.61
CA ILE A 89 -9.98 -8.95 -3.92
C ILE A 89 -9.71 -8.43 -2.50
N LEU A 90 -9.51 -7.12 -2.33
CA LEU A 90 -9.18 -6.54 -1.03
C LEU A 90 -10.36 -6.54 -0.04
N GLN A 91 -11.56 -6.28 -0.55
CA GLN A 91 -12.80 -6.16 0.24
C GLN A 91 -13.76 -7.32 -0.07
N THR A 92 -13.25 -8.53 -0.22
CA THR A 92 -14.04 -9.72 -0.60
C THR A 92 -15.45 -9.66 0.00
N PRO A 93 -16.52 -9.63 -0.84
CA PRO A 93 -17.89 -9.57 -0.34
C PRO A 93 -18.23 -10.74 0.55
N GLU A 94 -19.10 -10.53 1.53
CA GLU A 94 -19.56 -11.56 2.45
C GLU A 94 -20.20 -12.72 1.66
N GLY A 95 -19.74 -13.96 1.90
CA GLY A 95 -20.19 -15.15 1.19
C GLY A 95 -19.53 -15.43 -0.16
N ALA A 96 -18.62 -14.57 -0.64
CA ALA A 96 -17.81 -14.86 -1.82
C ALA A 96 -16.60 -15.72 -1.44
N ALA A 97 -16.36 -16.79 -2.21
CA ALA A 97 -15.16 -17.61 -2.07
C ALA A 97 -14.11 -17.16 -3.09
N LEU A 98 -12.91 -16.84 -2.62
CA LEU A 98 -11.75 -16.61 -3.47
C LEU A 98 -11.11 -17.95 -3.86
N THR A 99 -10.51 -18.01 -5.03
CA THR A 99 -9.63 -19.13 -5.41
C THR A 99 -8.32 -19.03 -4.62
N ALA A 100 -7.54 -20.12 -4.55
CA ALA A 100 -6.25 -20.12 -3.87
C ALA A 100 -5.31 -19.02 -4.42
N GLU A 101 -5.28 -18.82 -5.73
CA GLU A 101 -4.50 -17.77 -6.38
C GLU A 101 -4.98 -16.34 -5.99
N GLU A 102 -6.29 -16.16 -5.84
CA GLU A 102 -6.88 -14.89 -5.41
C GLU A 102 -6.61 -14.62 -3.92
N GLU A 103 -6.61 -15.65 -3.08
CA GLU A 103 -6.22 -15.57 -1.69
C GLU A 103 -4.75 -15.14 -1.53
N ASP A 104 -3.86 -15.71 -2.34
CA ASP A 104 -2.44 -15.34 -2.37
C ASP A 104 -2.26 -13.89 -2.83
N LEU A 105 -2.97 -13.51 -3.88
CA LEU A 105 -2.97 -12.13 -4.37
C LEU A 105 -3.53 -11.16 -3.32
N LYS A 106 -4.60 -11.54 -2.60
CA LYS A 106 -5.16 -10.74 -1.49
C LYS A 106 -4.12 -10.51 -0.41
N THR A 107 -3.45 -11.58 0.05
CA THR A 107 -2.39 -11.49 1.06
C THR A 107 -1.28 -10.53 0.63
N PHE A 108 -0.79 -10.67 -0.60
CA PHE A 108 0.24 -9.80 -1.16
C PHE A 108 -0.23 -8.34 -1.25
N LEU A 109 -1.42 -8.08 -1.77
CA LEU A 109 -1.97 -6.73 -1.90
C LEU A 109 -2.21 -6.09 -0.52
N THR A 110 -2.80 -6.82 0.42
CA THR A 110 -3.05 -6.34 1.79
C THR A 110 -1.75 -5.96 2.48
N ALA A 111 -0.72 -6.81 2.38
CA ALA A 111 0.60 -6.51 2.93
C ALA A 111 1.19 -5.23 2.32
N ASN A 112 1.18 -5.10 0.99
CA ASN A 112 1.70 -3.92 0.30
C ASN A 112 0.95 -2.64 0.73
N VAL A 113 -0.38 -2.69 0.80
CA VAL A 113 -1.20 -1.54 1.25
C VAL A 113 -0.88 -1.19 2.71
N ALA A 114 -0.81 -2.18 3.60
CA ALA A 114 -0.55 -1.97 5.03
C ALA A 114 0.83 -1.32 5.27
N PHE A 115 1.89 -1.85 4.64
CA PHE A 115 3.25 -1.32 4.84
C PHE A 115 3.51 -0.01 4.10
N ALA A 116 2.90 0.21 2.93
CA ALA A 116 2.92 1.51 2.27
C ALA A 116 2.21 2.57 3.12
N ALA A 117 1.01 2.26 3.64
CA ALA A 117 0.26 3.15 4.52
C ALA A 117 0.99 3.39 5.86
N LEU A 118 1.70 2.40 6.40
CA LEU A 118 2.57 2.57 7.57
C LEU A 118 3.60 3.66 7.32
N CYS A 119 4.28 3.64 6.18
CA CYS A 119 5.28 4.65 5.82
C CYS A 119 4.64 6.04 5.66
N GLU A 120 3.45 6.14 5.08
CA GLU A 120 2.72 7.42 4.99
C GLU A 120 2.29 7.92 6.38
N VAL A 121 1.80 7.05 7.25
CA VAL A 121 1.49 7.39 8.67
C VAL A 121 2.74 7.89 9.39
N ALA A 122 3.87 7.21 9.24
CA ALA A 122 5.14 7.63 9.83
C ALA A 122 5.56 9.04 9.38
N ASN A 123 5.31 9.36 8.11
CA ASN A 123 5.77 10.61 7.50
C ASN A 123 4.81 11.80 7.68
N ILE A 124 3.50 11.56 7.86
CA ILE A 124 2.47 12.61 7.80
C ILE A 124 1.67 12.72 9.11
N ASP A 125 1.33 11.59 9.75
CA ASP A 125 0.51 11.60 10.98
C ASP A 125 1.33 12.10 12.18
N PRO A 126 0.83 13.04 13.01
CA PRO A 126 1.59 13.57 14.14
C PRO A 126 2.05 12.54 15.17
N VAL A 127 1.27 11.46 15.37
CA VAL A 127 1.66 10.35 16.26
C VAL A 127 2.65 9.44 15.55
N GLY A 128 2.43 9.17 14.25
CA GLY A 128 3.37 8.43 13.42
C GLY A 128 4.75 9.08 13.38
N GLN A 129 4.83 10.39 13.19
CA GLN A 129 6.08 11.17 13.23
C GLN A 129 6.80 11.04 14.58
N LYS A 130 6.07 11.09 15.71
CA LYS A 130 6.67 10.87 17.04
C LYS A 130 7.26 9.47 17.18
N LEU A 131 6.59 8.46 16.64
CA LEU A 131 7.09 7.08 16.64
C LEU A 131 8.33 6.96 15.75
N ALA A 132 8.29 7.55 14.54
CA ALA A 132 9.42 7.57 13.61
C ALA A 132 10.67 8.25 14.18
N HIS A 133 10.49 9.32 14.96
CA HIS A 133 11.59 9.97 15.68
C HIS A 133 12.31 9.06 16.69
N GLY A 134 11.61 8.05 17.22
CA GLY A 134 12.20 7.04 18.11
C GLY A 134 12.89 5.90 17.38
N MET A 135 12.69 5.76 16.07
CA MET A 135 13.30 4.69 15.28
C MET A 135 14.76 5.01 14.95
N ARG A 136 15.57 3.96 14.85
CA ARG A 136 16.96 4.05 14.37
C ARG A 136 16.98 3.89 12.86
N ASP A 137 17.88 4.64 12.21
CA ASP A 137 18.14 4.48 10.79
C ASP A 137 18.53 3.04 10.47
N GLY A 138 18.11 2.54 9.31
CA GLY A 138 18.26 1.16 8.87
C GLY A 138 16.96 0.66 8.24
N ALA A 139 16.87 -0.64 7.98
CA ALA A 139 15.65 -1.20 7.38
C ALA A 139 14.97 -2.21 8.31
N LEU A 140 13.65 -2.10 8.42
CA LEU A 140 12.78 -3.15 8.94
C LEU A 140 12.40 -4.08 7.79
N ILE A 141 12.75 -5.34 7.93
CA ILE A 141 12.44 -6.40 6.98
C ILE A 141 11.26 -7.22 7.51
N VAL A 142 10.30 -7.48 6.63
CA VAL A 142 9.20 -8.40 6.90
C VAL A 142 9.23 -9.49 5.85
N GLU A 143 9.33 -10.73 6.30
CA GLU A 143 9.54 -11.84 5.37
C GLU A 143 8.80 -13.11 5.75
N VAL A 144 8.46 -13.89 4.72
CA VAL A 144 8.00 -15.27 4.80
C VAL A 144 8.92 -16.09 3.89
N PRO A 145 10.02 -16.64 4.42
CA PRO A 145 11.06 -17.27 3.60
C PRO A 145 10.56 -18.47 2.78
N SER A 146 9.64 -19.26 3.32
CA SER A 146 9.02 -20.41 2.63
C SER A 146 8.31 -20.03 1.32
N GLU A 147 7.83 -18.79 1.22
CA GLU A 147 7.05 -18.28 0.07
C GLU A 147 7.82 -17.25 -0.76
N GLY A 148 9.05 -16.92 -0.36
CA GLY A 148 9.84 -15.89 -1.01
C GLY A 148 9.26 -14.47 -0.88
N ILE A 149 8.34 -14.26 0.07
CA ILE A 149 7.78 -12.93 0.36
C ILE A 149 8.81 -12.15 1.16
N LYS A 150 9.15 -10.96 0.68
CA LYS A 150 10.04 -10.03 1.39
C LYS A 150 9.60 -8.60 1.11
N LEU A 151 9.39 -7.84 2.17
CA LEU A 151 9.03 -6.42 2.14
C LEU A 151 10.03 -5.66 2.99
N ALA A 152 10.32 -4.42 2.66
CA ALA A 152 11.20 -3.58 3.45
C ALA A 152 10.62 -2.19 3.68
N CYS A 153 10.80 -1.69 4.91
CA CYS A 153 10.57 -0.30 5.27
C CYS A 153 11.91 0.33 5.67
N GLN A 154 12.46 1.17 4.80
CA GLN A 154 13.70 1.88 5.06
C GLN A 154 13.45 3.09 5.95
N VAL A 155 14.14 3.18 7.07
CA VAL A 155 14.16 4.34 7.97
C VAL A 155 15.42 5.15 7.67
N LYS A 156 15.28 6.43 7.38
CA LYS A 156 16.39 7.36 7.21
C LYS A 156 15.97 8.76 7.64
N ASP A 157 16.73 9.38 8.53
CA ASP A 157 16.46 10.73 9.04
C ASP A 157 14.99 10.89 9.51
N HIS A 158 14.48 9.90 10.27
CA HIS A 158 13.10 9.83 10.77
C HIS A 158 12.01 9.77 9.67
N LYS A 159 12.38 9.50 8.43
CA LYS A 159 11.45 9.25 7.32
C LYS A 159 11.44 7.78 6.96
N LEU A 160 10.26 7.28 6.63
CA LEU A 160 10.09 5.89 6.20
C LEU A 160 9.77 5.83 4.71
N THR A 161 10.40 4.88 4.02
CA THR A 161 10.14 4.58 2.60
C THR A 161 9.86 3.09 2.45
N PHE A 162 8.81 2.76 1.75
CA PHE A 162 8.40 1.38 1.49
C PHE A 162 9.02 0.83 0.21
N SER A 163 9.55 -0.39 0.28
CA SER A 163 10.08 -1.15 -0.86
C SER A 163 9.35 -2.49 -0.99
N PRO A 164 8.43 -2.61 -1.96
CA PRO A 164 7.60 -3.81 -2.13
C PRO A 164 8.38 -5.03 -2.66
N ASP A 165 9.57 -4.81 -3.20
CA ASP A 165 10.51 -5.84 -3.68
C ASP A 165 11.53 -6.25 -2.61
N GLY A 166 11.40 -5.71 -1.39
CA GLY A 166 12.31 -5.96 -0.28
C GLY A 166 13.71 -5.34 -0.44
N SER A 167 13.90 -4.41 -1.39
CA SER A 167 15.17 -3.69 -1.52
C SER A 167 15.40 -2.79 -0.30
N HIS A 168 16.61 -2.82 0.24
CA HIS A 168 16.95 -2.10 1.46
C HIS A 168 18.45 -1.88 1.60
N THR A 169 18.82 -0.95 2.49
CA THR A 169 20.19 -0.73 2.97
C THR A 169 20.22 -0.84 4.48
N ASP A 170 21.34 -1.35 5.02
CA ASP A 170 21.61 -1.44 6.46
C ASP A 170 20.42 -2.05 7.26
N PRO A 171 20.01 -3.29 6.97
CA PRO A 171 18.90 -3.91 7.68
C PRO A 171 19.26 -4.11 9.15
N ASN A 172 18.36 -3.68 10.04
CA ASN A 172 18.61 -3.72 11.47
C ASN A 172 17.46 -4.29 12.32
N ALA A 173 16.34 -4.60 11.69
CA ALA A 173 15.17 -5.19 12.34
C ALA A 173 14.48 -6.18 11.40
N TRP A 174 14.03 -7.32 11.93
CA TRP A 174 13.36 -8.37 11.15
C TRP A 174 12.11 -8.86 11.86
N MET A 175 11.09 -9.13 11.07
CA MET A 175 9.88 -9.87 11.41
C MET A 175 9.78 -11.05 10.43
N THR A 176 10.11 -12.25 10.89
CA THR A 176 10.14 -13.46 10.05
C THR A 176 8.99 -14.36 10.47
N PHE A 177 8.10 -14.64 9.53
CA PHE A 177 6.94 -15.51 9.71
C PHE A 177 7.25 -16.92 9.21
N ASP A 178 6.73 -17.92 9.92
CA ASP A 178 6.90 -19.33 9.58
C ASP A 178 6.18 -19.71 8.29
N SER A 179 5.02 -19.11 8.04
CA SER A 179 4.15 -19.45 6.94
C SER A 179 3.34 -18.25 6.42
N LYS A 180 2.82 -18.37 5.20
CA LYS A 180 1.92 -17.39 4.58
C LYS A 180 0.59 -17.29 5.36
N GLU A 181 0.10 -18.40 5.87
CA GLU A 181 -1.12 -18.48 6.68
C GLU A 181 -1.00 -17.65 7.96
N THR A 182 0.14 -17.77 8.66
CA THR A 182 0.42 -16.97 9.86
C THR A 182 0.52 -15.49 9.51
N PHE A 183 1.23 -15.15 8.43
CA PHE A 183 1.35 -13.77 7.96
C PHE A 183 -0.02 -13.16 7.60
N ARG A 184 -0.86 -13.92 6.87
CA ARG A 184 -2.23 -13.51 6.53
C ARG A 184 -3.07 -13.27 7.79
N ALA A 185 -3.05 -14.19 8.75
CA ALA A 185 -3.81 -14.07 9.99
C ALA A 185 -3.46 -12.79 10.79
N VAL A 186 -2.17 -12.37 10.74
CA VAL A 186 -1.74 -11.09 11.34
C VAL A 186 -2.28 -9.89 10.54
N LEU A 187 -2.21 -9.94 9.21
CA LEU A 187 -2.73 -8.86 8.36
C LEU A 187 -4.25 -8.66 8.53
N ASP A 188 -4.99 -9.75 8.70
CA ASP A 188 -6.44 -9.75 8.92
C ASP A 188 -6.81 -9.39 10.37
N GLY A 189 -5.82 -9.23 11.28
CA GLY A 189 -6.06 -8.97 12.70
C GLY A 189 -6.71 -10.13 13.44
N ALA A 190 -6.66 -11.35 12.88
CA ALA A 190 -7.34 -12.53 13.40
C ALA A 190 -6.58 -13.20 14.56
N VAL A 191 -5.32 -12.84 14.78
CA VAL A 191 -4.45 -13.45 15.79
C VAL A 191 -3.67 -12.40 16.58
N ASP A 192 -3.39 -12.74 17.83
CA ASP A 192 -2.51 -11.95 18.67
C ASP A 192 -1.04 -12.22 18.29
N THR A 193 -0.32 -11.17 17.92
CA THR A 193 1.10 -11.21 17.55
C THR A 193 1.96 -11.78 18.69
N TYR A 194 1.66 -11.51 19.95
CA TYR A 194 2.40 -12.05 21.10
C TYR A 194 2.22 -13.56 21.23
N ALA A 195 1.02 -14.08 20.93
CA ALA A 195 0.78 -15.52 20.93
C ALA A 195 1.60 -16.24 19.86
N LEU A 196 1.79 -15.61 18.69
CA LEU A 196 2.60 -16.14 17.59
C LEU A 196 4.08 -16.21 17.95
N ILE A 197 4.60 -15.21 18.67
CA ILE A 197 5.98 -15.22 19.17
C ILE A 197 6.17 -16.39 20.15
N GLY A 198 5.23 -16.61 21.07
CA GLY A 198 5.27 -17.72 22.02
C GLY A 198 5.16 -19.11 21.39
N GLN A 199 4.71 -19.18 20.12
CA GLN A 199 4.59 -20.42 19.35
C GLN A 199 5.70 -20.59 18.29
N ASP A 200 6.70 -19.72 18.29
CA ASP A 200 7.78 -19.65 17.28
C ASP A 200 7.30 -19.45 15.84
N LYS A 201 6.05 -18.98 15.65
CA LYS A 201 5.45 -18.68 14.33
C LYS A 201 5.83 -17.30 13.81
N LEU A 202 6.23 -16.42 14.70
CA LEU A 202 6.77 -15.10 14.38
C LEU A 202 8.06 -14.90 15.19
N VAL A 203 9.15 -14.75 14.48
CA VAL A 203 10.45 -14.42 15.07
C VAL A 203 10.75 -12.94 14.83
N MET A 204 10.99 -12.21 15.90
CA MET A 204 11.42 -10.82 15.86
C MET A 204 12.89 -10.73 16.26
N SER A 205 13.70 -10.01 15.49
CA SER A 205 15.12 -9.85 15.79
C SER A 205 15.64 -8.46 15.43
N GLY A 206 16.77 -8.06 16.01
CA GLY A 206 17.42 -6.78 15.79
C GLY A 206 16.87 -5.65 16.66
N VAL A 207 16.64 -4.47 16.08
CA VAL A 207 16.20 -3.27 16.80
C VAL A 207 14.72 -3.37 17.14
N ILE A 208 14.40 -3.90 18.31
CA ILE A 208 13.02 -4.09 18.78
C ILE A 208 12.24 -2.77 18.80
N LEU A 209 12.89 -1.65 19.05
CA LEU A 209 12.26 -0.34 19.04
C LEU A 209 11.64 0.00 17.66
N ASN A 210 12.32 -0.38 16.56
CA ASN A 210 11.80 -0.19 15.20
C ASN A 210 10.57 -1.08 14.95
N ILE A 211 10.59 -2.31 15.46
CA ILE A 211 9.47 -3.26 15.34
C ILE A 211 8.25 -2.77 16.13
N ASP A 212 8.45 -2.34 17.39
CA ASP A 212 7.39 -1.81 18.24
C ASP A 212 6.74 -0.55 17.64
N ALA A 213 7.57 0.37 17.13
CA ALA A 213 7.08 1.56 16.45
C ALA A 213 6.24 1.21 15.20
N ALA A 214 6.72 0.27 14.39
CA ALA A 214 5.98 -0.21 13.21
C ALA A 214 4.64 -0.86 13.60
N ASN A 215 4.61 -1.68 14.65
CA ASN A 215 3.38 -2.30 15.15
C ASN A 215 2.34 -1.24 15.60
N LYS A 216 2.78 -0.22 16.31
CA LYS A 216 1.92 0.90 16.73
C LYS A 216 1.40 1.70 15.54
N MET A 217 2.22 1.89 14.49
CA MET A 217 1.81 2.55 13.25
C MET A 217 0.81 1.70 12.47
N LEU A 218 0.99 0.38 12.37
CA LEU A 218 0.01 -0.53 11.75
C LEU A 218 -1.35 -0.47 12.46
N GLY A 219 -1.38 -0.38 13.78
CA GLY A 219 -2.61 -0.17 14.54
C GLY A 219 -3.31 1.17 14.22
N ARG A 220 -2.57 2.19 13.77
CA ARG A 220 -3.15 3.45 13.27
C ARG A 220 -3.64 3.31 11.83
N VAL A 221 -2.90 2.61 10.97
CA VAL A 221 -3.31 2.31 9.59
C VAL A 221 -4.69 1.68 9.57
N SER A 222 -4.94 0.69 10.45
CA SER A 222 -6.24 0.02 10.56
C SER A 222 -7.39 1.00 10.82
N ARG A 223 -7.15 2.10 11.57
CA ARG A 223 -8.17 3.13 11.84
C ARG A 223 -8.44 4.06 10.64
N TYR A 224 -7.49 4.19 9.74
CA TYR A 224 -7.63 5.02 8.53
C TYR A 224 -8.25 4.24 7.37
N LEU A 225 -8.13 2.90 7.37
CA LEU A 225 -8.63 2.02 6.32
C LEU A 225 -9.98 1.35 6.67
N ALA A 226 -10.47 1.51 7.91
CA ALA A 226 -11.73 0.95 8.41
C ALA A 226 -12.98 1.79 7.91
#